data_5179abc7e1ec367812ed5bc5a13455f0
#
_entry.id   5179abc7e1ec367812ed5bc5a13455f0
#
_cell.length_a   1.000
_cell.length_b   1.000
_cell.length_c   1.000
_cell.angle_alpha   90.00
_cell.angle_beta   90.00
_cell.angle_gamma   90.00
#
_symmetry.space_group_name_H-M   'P 1'
#
loop_
_entity.id
_entity.type
_entity.pdbx_description
1 polymer ?
#
loop_
_entity_poly.entity_id
_entity_poly.type
_entity_poly.pdbx_seq_one_letter_code
_entity_poly.pdbx_strand_id
1 'polypeptide(L)'
;HVFANLGDGTYKHSGILAIRAALDANVNITYKILYNDVVAMTGGQEIGSNWDVEGIVKQVLAEGVKKVSILSEDPKRYNHLVSNEVKSLHRDTIIIEQEELSEYEGVSVLIFDQTCAAEKRRRRKRGLMEDPKKRVVINKDVCEGCGDCSVQSNCVSIEPVETELGRKRKINQSNCNKDYSL
;
A
#
# COMPACT_ATOMS: atom_id res chain seq x y z
N HIS A 1 0.82 9.34 -19.49
CA HIS A 1 1.28 9.49 -18.10
C HIS A 1 1.93 8.20 -17.61
N VAL A 2 2.94 8.29 -16.75
CA VAL A 2 3.70 7.15 -16.21
C VAL A 2 3.54 7.09 -14.69
N PHE A 3 3.38 5.88 -14.14
CA PHE A 3 3.42 5.63 -12.70
C PHE A 3 4.69 4.84 -12.35
N ALA A 4 5.49 5.36 -11.42
CA ALA A 4 6.68 4.68 -10.90
C ALA A 4 6.50 4.32 -9.42
N ASN A 5 6.66 3.05 -9.06
CA ASN A 5 6.56 2.61 -7.67
C ASN A 5 7.93 2.65 -6.99
N LEU A 6 8.00 3.26 -5.82
CA LEU A 6 9.18 3.32 -4.96
C LEU A 6 8.84 2.79 -3.57
N GLY A 7 9.62 1.86 -3.04
CA GLY A 7 9.59 1.57 -1.61
C GLY A 7 10.20 2.74 -0.81
N ASP A 8 9.79 2.91 0.43
CA ASP A 8 10.30 3.95 1.34
C ASP A 8 11.82 3.86 1.55
N GLY A 9 12.37 2.66 1.67
CA GLY A 9 13.83 2.46 1.72
C GLY A 9 14.54 2.91 0.44
N THR A 10 13.99 2.61 -0.74
CA THR A 10 14.53 3.06 -2.03
C THR A 10 14.42 4.58 -2.17
N TYR A 11 13.28 5.15 -1.78
CA TYR A 11 13.09 6.60 -1.77
C TYR A 11 14.15 7.30 -0.90
N LYS A 12 14.32 6.83 0.34
CA LYS A 12 15.30 7.39 1.28
C LYS A 12 16.74 7.29 0.77
N HIS A 13 17.10 6.19 0.13
CA HIS A 13 18.46 5.96 -0.34
C HIS A 13 18.78 6.79 -1.59
N SER A 14 17.93 6.75 -2.62
CA SER A 14 18.24 7.33 -3.94
C SER A 14 17.03 7.78 -4.75
N GLY A 15 15.82 7.37 -4.39
CA GLY A 15 14.61 7.64 -5.16
C GLY A 15 14.29 9.12 -5.32
N ILE A 16 14.69 9.96 -4.36
CA ILE A 16 14.52 11.42 -4.44
C ILE A 16 15.29 12.01 -5.63
N LEU A 17 16.40 11.41 -6.04
CA LEU A 17 17.17 11.87 -7.21
C LEU A 17 16.39 11.69 -8.51
N ALA A 18 15.60 10.62 -8.61
CA ALA A 18 14.73 10.39 -9.76
C ALA A 18 13.58 11.42 -9.83
N ILE A 19 13.00 11.79 -8.69
CA ILE A 19 11.98 12.85 -8.61
C ILE A 19 12.57 14.19 -9.05
N ARG A 20 13.75 14.53 -8.57
CA ARG A 20 14.47 15.76 -8.95
C ARG A 20 14.77 15.80 -10.46
N ALA A 21 15.29 14.71 -11.02
CA ALA A 21 15.54 14.59 -12.44
C ALA A 21 14.27 14.71 -13.28
N ALA A 22 13.14 14.15 -12.81
CA ALA A 22 11.85 14.26 -13.49
C ALA A 22 11.30 15.70 -13.48
N LEU A 23 11.47 16.42 -12.36
CA LEU A 23 11.12 17.85 -12.27
C LEU A 23 11.94 18.70 -13.25
N ASP A 24 13.26 18.49 -13.29
CA ASP A 24 14.15 19.19 -14.22
C ASP A 24 13.81 18.91 -15.69
N ALA A 25 13.39 17.67 -15.99
CA ALA A 25 12.97 17.24 -17.32
C ALA A 25 11.53 17.65 -17.68
N ASN A 26 10.76 18.20 -16.74
CA ASN A 26 9.37 18.60 -16.90
C ASN A 26 8.49 17.51 -17.55
N VAL A 27 8.55 16.28 -17.03
CA VAL A 27 7.83 15.12 -17.54
C VAL A 27 6.55 14.82 -16.75
N ASN A 28 5.57 14.17 -17.38
CA ASN A 28 4.32 13.78 -16.76
C ASN A 28 4.45 12.40 -16.10
N ILE A 29 4.72 12.38 -14.79
CA ILE A 29 4.94 11.15 -14.03
C ILE A 29 4.41 11.27 -12.60
N THR A 30 3.82 10.19 -12.08
CA THR A 30 3.46 10.04 -10.68
C THR A 30 4.39 9.04 -10.01
N TYR A 31 5.13 9.48 -8.99
CA TYR A 31 5.88 8.60 -8.12
C TYR A 31 4.99 8.09 -6.98
N LYS A 32 4.80 6.77 -6.90
CA LYS A 32 4.05 6.12 -5.83
C LYS A 32 5.04 5.64 -4.77
N ILE A 33 5.08 6.33 -3.63
CA ILE A 33 5.95 5.97 -2.50
C ILE A 33 5.18 5.02 -1.59
N LEU A 34 5.60 3.76 -1.56
CA LEU A 34 5.00 2.72 -0.73
C LEU A 34 5.64 2.77 0.65
N TYR A 35 5.04 3.57 1.53
CA TYR A 35 5.51 3.75 2.90
C TYR A 35 4.96 2.64 3.80
N ASN A 36 5.84 1.88 4.42
CA ASN A 36 5.47 0.78 5.31
C ASN A 36 6.23 0.75 6.64
N ASP A 37 6.98 1.81 6.92
CA ASP A 37 7.72 2.05 8.17
C ASP A 37 8.84 1.05 8.47
N VAL A 38 9.09 0.09 7.56
CA VAL A 38 10.12 -0.93 7.73
C VAL A 38 10.71 -1.37 6.38
N VAL A 39 11.96 -1.79 6.36
CA VAL A 39 12.53 -2.51 5.22
C VAL A 39 12.00 -3.95 5.24
N ALA A 40 10.84 -4.16 4.63
CA ALA A 40 10.09 -5.42 4.73
C ALA A 40 10.85 -6.63 4.17
N MET A 41 11.65 -6.43 3.10
CA MET A 41 12.35 -7.50 2.40
C MET A 41 13.53 -8.08 3.20
N THR A 42 14.14 -7.31 4.10
CA THR A 42 15.30 -7.72 4.90
C THR A 42 14.95 -8.13 6.32
N GLY A 43 13.68 -8.36 6.63
CA GLY A 43 13.23 -8.86 7.93
C GLY A 43 12.57 -7.83 8.84
N GLY A 44 12.20 -6.66 8.33
CA GLY A 44 11.47 -5.63 9.07
C GLY A 44 12.38 -4.74 9.91
N GLN A 45 13.51 -4.32 9.34
CA GLN A 45 14.39 -3.33 9.96
C GLN A 45 13.76 -1.94 9.89
N GLU A 46 13.85 -1.18 10.98
CA GLU A 46 13.37 0.20 11.03
C GLU A 46 14.20 1.11 10.11
N ILE A 47 13.52 2.00 9.39
CA ILE A 47 14.17 2.94 8.43
C ILE A 47 14.81 4.13 9.15
N GLY A 48 14.90 4.12 10.47
CA GLY A 48 15.44 5.19 11.31
C GLY A 48 14.38 6.18 11.77
N SER A 49 14.50 6.62 13.00
CA SER A 49 13.48 7.27 13.82
C SER A 49 12.96 8.63 13.35
N ASN A 50 13.55 9.24 12.33
CA ASN A 50 13.23 10.62 11.91
C ASN A 50 12.67 10.69 10.49
N TRP A 51 12.17 9.59 9.95
CA TRP A 51 11.73 9.52 8.56
C TRP A 51 10.32 8.96 8.47
N ASP A 52 9.37 9.85 8.49
CA ASP A 52 7.94 9.55 8.41
C ASP A 52 7.28 10.18 7.16
N VAL A 53 5.99 9.96 7.01
CA VAL A 53 5.19 10.51 5.90
C VAL A 53 5.29 12.04 5.86
N GLU A 54 5.30 12.71 7.04
CA GLU A 54 5.42 14.15 7.12
C GLU A 54 6.77 14.65 6.58
N GLY A 55 7.86 13.96 6.93
CA GLY A 55 9.20 14.24 6.41
C GLY A 55 9.28 14.08 4.90
N ILE A 56 8.66 13.02 4.35
CA ILE A 56 8.58 12.80 2.90
C ILE A 56 7.80 13.92 2.22
N VAL A 57 6.64 14.32 2.74
CA VAL A 57 5.82 15.40 2.19
C VAL A 57 6.61 16.71 2.15
N LYS A 58 7.23 17.09 3.27
CA LYS A 58 8.06 18.30 3.34
C LYS A 58 9.20 18.30 2.33
N GLN A 59 9.86 17.17 2.16
CA GLN A 59 10.96 17.03 1.23
C GLN A 59 10.50 17.15 -0.22
N VAL A 60 9.46 16.44 -0.66
CA VAL A 60 9.02 16.48 -2.06
C VAL A 60 8.46 17.85 -2.43
N LEU A 61 7.80 18.56 -1.50
CA LEU A 61 7.38 19.94 -1.70
C LEU A 61 8.58 20.89 -1.84
N ALA A 62 9.61 20.72 -1.01
CA ALA A 62 10.84 21.50 -1.09
C ALA A 62 11.61 21.27 -2.40
N GLU A 63 11.53 20.08 -2.99
CA GLU A 63 12.08 19.79 -4.33
C GLU A 63 11.28 20.44 -5.46
N GLY A 64 10.05 20.89 -5.20
CA GLY A 64 9.22 21.60 -6.20
C GLY A 64 8.00 20.81 -6.69
N VAL A 65 7.71 19.64 -6.13
CA VAL A 65 6.45 18.91 -6.43
C VAL A 65 5.26 19.74 -5.98
N LYS A 66 4.24 19.89 -6.84
CA LYS A 66 3.04 20.72 -6.60
C LYS A 66 1.76 19.92 -6.34
N LYS A 67 1.82 18.62 -6.51
CA LYS A 67 0.67 17.73 -6.31
C LYS A 67 1.13 16.50 -5.50
N VAL A 68 0.66 16.43 -4.25
CA VAL A 68 0.97 15.32 -3.33
C VAL A 68 -0.33 14.74 -2.77
N SER A 69 -0.47 13.44 -2.83
CA SER A 69 -1.63 12.73 -2.27
C SER A 69 -1.16 11.69 -1.26
N ILE A 70 -1.71 11.72 -0.04
CA ILE A 70 -1.46 10.74 1.01
C ILE A 70 -2.66 9.82 1.09
N LEU A 71 -2.46 8.52 0.89
CA LEU A 71 -3.48 7.50 1.03
C LEU A 71 -3.19 6.64 2.26
N SER A 72 -4.12 6.59 3.22
CA SER A 72 -3.96 5.87 4.50
C SER A 72 -5.25 5.21 4.95
N GLU A 73 -5.15 4.22 5.86
CA GLU A 73 -6.32 3.67 6.59
C GLU A 73 -6.94 4.72 7.53
N ASP A 74 -6.15 5.69 8.02
CA ASP A 74 -6.62 6.81 8.85
C ASP A 74 -6.15 8.16 8.27
N PRO A 75 -6.89 8.74 7.31
CA PRO A 75 -6.50 10.02 6.70
C PRO A 75 -6.49 11.19 7.69
N LYS A 76 -7.25 11.11 8.78
CA LYS A 76 -7.32 12.18 9.79
C LYS A 76 -5.97 12.45 10.46
N ARG A 77 -5.11 11.44 10.51
CA ARG A 77 -3.74 11.53 11.01
C ARG A 77 -2.93 12.60 10.30
N TYR A 78 -3.24 12.87 9.04
CA TYR A 78 -2.50 13.80 8.17
C TYR A 78 -3.24 15.10 7.87
N ASN A 79 -4.36 15.39 8.55
CA ASN A 79 -5.14 16.60 8.33
C ASN A 79 -4.32 17.89 8.49
N HIS A 80 -3.31 17.88 9.35
CA HIS A 80 -2.42 19.03 9.57
C HIS A 80 -1.47 19.31 8.39
N LEU A 81 -1.32 18.37 7.45
CA LEU A 81 -0.51 18.52 6.24
C LEU A 81 -1.32 19.00 5.04
N VAL A 82 -2.65 18.92 5.11
CA VAL A 82 -3.55 19.25 3.99
C VAL A 82 -3.39 20.72 3.60
N SER A 83 -3.21 20.95 2.32
CA SER A 83 -3.04 22.28 1.72
C SER A 83 -3.55 22.28 0.28
N ASN A 84 -3.32 23.36 -0.47
CA ASN A 84 -3.61 23.40 -1.91
C ASN A 84 -2.78 22.37 -2.71
N GLU A 85 -1.61 22.00 -2.21
CA GLU A 85 -0.68 21.07 -2.85
C GLU A 85 -0.78 19.63 -2.28
N VAL A 86 -1.37 19.46 -1.10
CA VAL A 86 -1.41 18.17 -0.37
C VAL A 86 -2.82 17.74 -0.05
N LYS A 87 -3.21 16.55 -0.48
CA LYS A 87 -4.46 15.87 -0.10
C LYS A 87 -4.18 14.74 0.87
N SER A 88 -5.10 14.47 1.80
CA SER A 88 -5.12 13.27 2.64
C SER A 88 -6.44 12.53 2.44
N LEU A 89 -6.38 11.30 1.96
CA LEU A 89 -7.51 10.50 1.50
C LEU A 89 -7.48 9.09 2.08
N HIS A 90 -8.65 8.43 2.13
CA HIS A 90 -8.71 7.03 2.52
C HIS A 90 -8.11 6.12 1.44
N ARG A 91 -7.38 5.08 1.85
CA ARG A 91 -6.70 4.14 0.93
C ARG A 91 -7.60 3.55 -0.16
N ASP A 92 -8.89 3.37 0.12
CA ASP A 92 -9.83 2.76 -0.82
C ASP A 92 -10.13 3.66 -2.03
N THR A 93 -9.77 4.95 -1.97
CA THR A 93 -9.91 5.88 -3.10
C THR A 93 -8.75 5.79 -4.10
N ILE A 94 -7.84 4.84 -3.96
CA ILE A 94 -6.61 4.74 -4.77
C ILE A 94 -6.87 4.75 -6.28
N ILE A 95 -7.92 4.11 -6.75
CA ILE A 95 -8.22 4.06 -8.19
C ILE A 95 -8.59 5.45 -8.69
N ILE A 96 -9.54 6.11 -8.01
CA ILE A 96 -10.01 7.46 -8.37
C ILE A 96 -8.85 8.46 -8.33
N GLU A 97 -8.02 8.40 -7.29
CA GLU A 97 -6.90 9.31 -7.14
C GLU A 97 -5.82 9.07 -8.21
N GLN A 98 -5.57 7.83 -8.61
CA GLN A 98 -4.66 7.53 -9.73
C GLN A 98 -5.20 8.05 -11.06
N GLU A 99 -6.50 7.94 -11.31
CA GLU A 99 -7.15 8.51 -12.50
C GLU A 99 -6.96 10.03 -12.53
N GLU A 100 -7.24 10.73 -11.41
CA GLU A 100 -7.01 12.18 -11.30
C GLU A 100 -5.54 12.55 -11.52
N LEU A 101 -4.60 11.80 -10.92
CA LEU A 101 -3.17 12.07 -11.09
C LEU A 101 -2.66 11.75 -12.49
N SER A 102 -3.32 10.85 -13.22
CA SER A 102 -2.95 10.54 -14.62
C SER A 102 -3.21 11.70 -15.58
N GLU A 103 -4.18 12.55 -15.24
CA GLU A 103 -4.53 13.75 -16.01
C GLU A 103 -3.67 14.97 -15.60
N TYR A 104 -2.93 14.88 -14.50
CA TYR A 104 -2.10 15.98 -14.03
C TYR A 104 -0.86 16.15 -14.92
N GLU A 105 -0.63 17.38 -15.40
CA GLU A 105 0.56 17.74 -16.17
C GLU A 105 1.70 18.12 -15.21
N GLY A 106 2.78 17.34 -15.27
CA GLY A 106 3.96 17.50 -14.44
C GLY A 106 4.24 16.30 -13.52
N VAL A 107 5.09 16.53 -12.53
CA VAL A 107 5.49 15.53 -11.54
C VAL A 107 4.57 15.57 -10.34
N SER A 108 3.94 14.45 -10.01
CA SER A 108 3.14 14.28 -8.80
C SER A 108 3.67 13.15 -7.93
N VAL A 109 3.30 13.16 -6.64
CA VAL A 109 3.70 12.14 -5.68
C VAL A 109 2.45 11.60 -4.97
N LEU A 110 2.32 10.28 -4.95
CA LEU A 110 1.31 9.57 -4.18
C LEU A 110 2.02 8.76 -3.10
N ILE A 111 1.79 9.10 -1.83
CA ILE A 111 2.32 8.36 -0.67
C ILE A 111 1.26 7.39 -0.20
N PHE A 112 1.55 6.09 -0.26
CA PHE A 112 0.65 5.05 0.21
C PHE A 112 1.15 4.55 1.57
N ASP A 113 0.51 5.05 2.65
CA ASP A 113 0.82 4.68 4.03
C ASP A 113 0.06 3.42 4.43
N GLN A 114 0.76 2.30 4.35
CA GLN A 114 0.20 0.98 4.65
C GLN A 114 1.26 0.05 5.20
N THR A 115 1.09 -0.42 6.42
CA THR A 115 1.98 -1.44 6.97
C THR A 115 1.96 -2.70 6.09
N CYS A 116 3.15 -3.18 5.70
CA CYS A 116 3.29 -4.40 4.90
C CYS A 116 2.56 -5.58 5.54
N ALA A 117 1.85 -6.38 4.74
CA ALA A 117 1.11 -7.55 5.22
C ALA A 117 1.99 -8.56 5.96
N ALA A 118 3.24 -8.76 5.50
CA ALA A 118 4.20 -9.61 6.19
C ALA A 118 4.59 -9.05 7.56
N GLU A 119 4.72 -7.73 7.67
CA GLU A 119 5.03 -7.07 8.94
C GLU A 119 3.83 -7.07 9.89
N LYS A 120 2.60 -6.84 9.40
CA LYS A 120 1.37 -7.02 10.20
C LYS A 120 1.33 -8.42 10.83
N ARG A 121 1.63 -9.47 10.06
CA ARG A 121 1.71 -10.86 10.57
C ARG A 121 2.79 -11.05 11.62
N ARG A 122 3.99 -10.49 11.41
CA ARG A 122 5.09 -10.56 12.40
C ARG A 122 4.74 -9.84 13.70
N ARG A 123 4.16 -8.62 13.62
CA ARG A 123 3.74 -7.83 14.78
C ARG A 123 2.64 -8.56 15.57
N ARG A 124 1.64 -9.13 14.90
CA ARG A 124 0.60 -9.95 15.55
C ARG A 124 1.19 -11.17 16.26
N LYS A 125 2.09 -11.91 15.59
CA LYS A 125 2.76 -13.09 16.18
C LYS A 125 3.61 -12.74 17.40
N ARG A 126 4.14 -11.52 17.45
CA ARG A 126 4.95 -11.03 18.59
C ARG A 126 4.11 -10.31 19.65
N GLY A 127 2.79 -10.22 19.50
CA GLY A 127 1.91 -9.48 20.41
C GLY A 127 2.04 -7.95 20.33
N LEU A 128 2.71 -7.43 19.29
CA LEU A 128 2.90 -5.99 19.07
C LEU A 128 1.76 -5.34 18.28
N MET A 129 0.81 -6.13 17.81
CA MET A 129 -0.38 -5.68 17.10
C MET A 129 -1.54 -6.61 17.48
N GLU A 130 -2.74 -6.04 17.68
CA GLU A 130 -3.94 -6.82 17.97
C GLU A 130 -4.25 -7.78 16.80
N ASP A 131 -4.54 -9.05 17.14
CA ASP A 131 -4.98 -10.02 16.15
C ASP A 131 -6.51 -9.96 16.02
N PRO A 132 -7.06 -9.61 14.85
CA PRO A 132 -8.51 -9.52 14.68
C PRO A 132 -9.22 -10.82 15.05
N LYS A 133 -10.30 -10.71 15.83
CA LYS A 133 -11.07 -11.87 16.32
C LYS A 133 -11.85 -12.58 15.20
N LYS A 134 -12.22 -11.85 14.15
CA LYS A 134 -12.93 -12.41 12.99
C LYS A 134 -11.96 -13.11 12.05
N ARG A 135 -12.46 -14.15 11.36
CA ARG A 135 -11.71 -14.89 10.35
C ARG A 135 -12.54 -15.03 9.08
N VAL A 136 -11.91 -14.90 7.93
CA VAL A 136 -12.52 -15.21 6.64
C VAL A 136 -12.43 -16.72 6.43
N VAL A 137 -13.53 -17.35 6.04
CA VAL A 137 -13.60 -18.77 5.74
C VAL A 137 -14.39 -19.00 4.44
N ILE A 138 -14.03 -20.03 3.69
CA ILE A 138 -14.82 -20.52 2.57
C ILE A 138 -15.50 -21.80 3.06
N ASN A 139 -16.84 -21.84 3.00
CA ASN A 139 -17.58 -23.05 3.29
C ASN A 139 -17.39 -24.04 2.13
N LYS A 140 -16.70 -25.16 2.39
CA LYS A 140 -16.38 -26.17 1.40
C LYS A 140 -17.61 -26.89 0.86
N ASP A 141 -18.68 -26.98 1.66
CA ASP A 141 -19.90 -27.69 1.26
C ASP A 141 -20.69 -26.90 0.21
N VAL A 142 -20.55 -25.55 0.24
CA VAL A 142 -21.19 -24.62 -0.70
C VAL A 142 -20.27 -24.26 -1.87
N CYS A 143 -18.96 -24.34 -1.68
CA CYS A 143 -17.99 -23.94 -2.69
C CYS A 143 -18.11 -24.81 -3.95
N GLU A 144 -18.31 -24.19 -5.11
CA GLU A 144 -18.36 -24.87 -6.41
C GLU A 144 -16.99 -25.06 -7.06
N GLY A 145 -15.92 -24.52 -6.47
CA GLY A 145 -14.56 -24.62 -6.98
C GLY A 145 -14.28 -23.76 -8.24
N CYS A 146 -15.18 -22.84 -8.60
CA CYS A 146 -15.06 -21.99 -9.80
C CYS A 146 -13.79 -21.15 -9.86
N GLY A 147 -13.20 -20.80 -8.71
CA GLY A 147 -11.97 -20.00 -8.64
C GLY A 147 -12.19 -18.48 -8.68
N ASP A 148 -13.42 -18.02 -8.82
CA ASP A 148 -13.77 -16.60 -8.94
C ASP A 148 -13.23 -15.76 -7.78
N CYS A 149 -13.30 -16.27 -6.54
CA CYS A 149 -12.73 -15.62 -5.36
C CYS A 149 -11.23 -15.32 -5.51
N SER A 150 -10.47 -16.18 -6.20
CA SER A 150 -9.04 -15.94 -6.46
C SER A 150 -8.82 -14.86 -7.52
N VAL A 151 -9.67 -14.83 -8.54
CA VAL A 151 -9.60 -13.84 -9.64
C VAL A 151 -9.96 -12.45 -9.11
N GLN A 152 -11.03 -12.34 -8.33
CA GLN A 152 -11.50 -11.06 -7.79
C GLN A 152 -10.54 -10.47 -6.75
N SER A 153 -9.97 -11.29 -5.87
CA SER A 153 -9.15 -10.81 -4.76
C SER A 153 -7.66 -10.85 -4.99
N ASN A 154 -7.19 -11.70 -5.92
CA ASN A 154 -5.77 -12.03 -6.07
C ASN A 154 -5.08 -12.38 -4.73
N CYS A 155 -5.83 -12.98 -3.80
CA CYS A 155 -5.40 -13.20 -2.42
C CYS A 155 -4.53 -14.46 -2.31
N VAL A 156 -3.32 -14.31 -1.78
CA VAL A 156 -2.35 -15.41 -1.59
C VAL A 156 -2.79 -16.46 -0.56
N SER A 157 -3.79 -16.17 0.27
CA SER A 157 -4.30 -17.11 1.27
C SER A 157 -5.40 -18.04 0.75
N ILE A 158 -5.90 -17.83 -0.47
CA ILE A 158 -6.86 -18.75 -1.09
C ILE A 158 -6.10 -19.91 -1.72
N GLU A 159 -6.33 -21.10 -1.17
CA GLU A 159 -5.67 -22.34 -1.60
C GLU A 159 -6.69 -23.34 -2.12
N PRO A 160 -6.30 -24.17 -3.10
CA PRO A 160 -7.11 -25.31 -3.48
C PRO A 160 -7.12 -26.39 -2.39
N VAL A 161 -8.21 -27.14 -2.30
CA VAL A 161 -8.31 -28.33 -1.46
C VAL A 161 -9.09 -29.39 -2.21
N GLU A 162 -8.58 -30.62 -2.27
CA GLU A 162 -9.28 -31.75 -2.84
C GLU A 162 -10.29 -32.28 -1.82
N THR A 163 -11.50 -32.60 -2.30
CA THR A 163 -12.59 -33.17 -1.51
C THR A 163 -13.23 -34.31 -2.31
N GLU A 164 -14.06 -35.14 -1.66
CA GLU A 164 -14.84 -36.18 -2.32
C GLU A 164 -15.75 -35.64 -3.45
N LEU A 165 -16.15 -34.36 -3.34
CA LEU A 165 -16.99 -33.67 -4.31
C LEU A 165 -16.15 -32.80 -5.29
N GLY A 166 -14.88 -33.14 -5.49
CA GLY A 166 -13.97 -32.43 -6.39
C GLY A 166 -13.17 -31.33 -5.69
N ARG A 167 -12.50 -30.55 -6.53
CA ARG A 167 -11.57 -29.50 -6.09
C ARG A 167 -12.31 -28.26 -5.62
N LYS A 168 -12.11 -27.90 -4.36
CA LYS A 168 -12.72 -26.73 -3.69
C LYS A 168 -11.67 -25.70 -3.32
N ARG A 169 -12.08 -24.62 -2.63
CA ARG A 169 -11.19 -23.59 -2.10
C ARG A 169 -11.24 -23.53 -0.58
N LYS A 170 -10.15 -23.13 0.04
CA LYS A 170 -10.07 -22.83 1.48
C LYS A 170 -9.22 -21.59 1.73
N ILE A 171 -9.36 -20.98 2.89
CA ILE A 171 -8.47 -19.91 3.35
C ILE A 171 -7.38 -20.50 4.24
N ASN A 172 -6.12 -20.29 3.85
CA ASN A 172 -4.99 -20.55 4.72
C ASN A 172 -4.89 -19.45 5.78
N GLN A 173 -5.25 -19.77 7.00
CA GLN A 173 -5.32 -18.81 8.11
C GLN A 173 -3.94 -18.25 8.49
N SER A 174 -2.85 -18.97 8.23
CA SER A 174 -1.48 -18.50 8.48
C SER A 174 -1.02 -17.44 7.49
N ASN A 175 -1.55 -17.48 6.26
CA ASN A 175 -1.23 -16.55 5.19
C ASN A 175 -2.25 -15.40 5.08
N CYS A 176 -3.40 -15.50 5.77
CA CYS A 176 -4.44 -14.49 5.72
C CYS A 176 -3.99 -13.18 6.39
N ASN A 177 -4.13 -12.07 5.66
CA ASN A 177 -3.79 -10.74 6.17
C ASN A 177 -4.84 -10.19 7.14
N LYS A 178 -6.06 -10.76 7.14
CA LYS A 178 -7.20 -10.31 7.96
C LYS A 178 -7.51 -8.82 7.75
N ASP A 179 -7.41 -8.36 6.52
CA ASP A 179 -7.73 -6.99 6.11
C ASP A 179 -9.18 -6.82 5.68
N TYR A 180 -9.88 -7.96 5.48
CA TYR A 180 -11.30 -8.01 5.09
C TYR A 180 -11.65 -7.23 3.83
N SER A 181 -10.70 -7.09 2.92
CA SER A 181 -10.87 -6.39 1.63
C SER A 181 -11.56 -7.22 0.54
N LEU A 182 -12.07 -8.40 0.90
CA LEU A 182 -12.84 -9.32 0.06
C LEU A 182 -14.32 -9.20 0.34
#